data_0fea2537eeb6f5b757afdbd6361e8277
#
_entry.id   0fea2537eeb6f5b757afdbd6361e8277
#
_cell.length_a   1.000
_cell.length_b   1.000
_cell.length_c   1.000
_cell.angle_alpha   90.00
_cell.angle_beta   90.00
_cell.angle_gamma   90.00
#
_symmetry.space_group_name_H-M   'P 1'
#
loop_
_entity.id
_entity.type
_entity.pdbx_description
1 polymer ?
#
loop_
_entity_poly.entity_id
_entity_poly.type
_entity_poly.pdbx_seq_one_letter_code
_entity_poly.pdbx_strand_id
1 'polypeptide(L)'
;MPLRRRRPLLTALVALFVLAGMAVCMLLASQYAQRRALHDESQGVRRQLTLYGQALEQRIDRFRTLPEVLALDAQLRDALTHPLTPAEVDALNRKLEQANGASHSSTLTLINLQGRAIAASNWRDTPNNVGEDYHFRPYVQQALAQGHGRFYGIGLTTGEAGYFLSTAIRGDDGQTLGLVAIKILLTELEREWRQSPDVVLASDAHGVVFLASRDAWRYRLLAPLTPQARQELEATRQYTGQPLTPLGLQVERRVDEGTVLARAQEPPLPGPLLWHTQELAGTGWQLHLLHHADSAIEARRWAAGAAAGLWLALALLVLFVR
;
A
#
# COMPACT_ATOMS: atom_id res chain seq x y z
N MET A 1 -54.34 56.08 21.01
CA MET A 1 -54.36 54.73 20.39
C MET A 1 -53.14 54.55 19.53
N PRO A 2 -52.05 53.95 20.01
CA PRO A 2 -51.10 53.29 19.10
C PRO A 2 -50.41 52.04 19.70
N LEU A 3 -51.05 51.25 20.52
CA LEU A 3 -50.38 50.06 21.15
C LEU A 3 -50.63 48.73 20.44
N ARG A 4 -51.48 48.63 19.43
CA ARG A 4 -51.88 47.39 18.78
C ARG A 4 -50.95 46.95 17.65
N ARG A 5 -50.05 47.77 17.09
CA ARG A 5 -49.16 47.49 15.99
C ARG A 5 -47.79 46.94 16.41
N ARG A 6 -47.38 47.00 17.68
CA ARG A 6 -46.07 46.55 18.16
C ARG A 6 -46.01 45.03 18.46
N ARG A 7 -47.14 44.38 18.74
CA ARG A 7 -47.22 42.95 19.06
C ARG A 7 -46.76 42.03 17.90
N PRO A 8 -47.17 42.25 16.61
CA PRO A 8 -46.74 41.39 15.51
C PRO A 8 -45.25 41.53 15.18
N LEU A 9 -44.66 42.70 15.36
CA LEU A 9 -43.22 42.93 15.19
C LEU A 9 -42.39 42.24 16.27
N LEU A 10 -42.82 42.25 17.51
CA LEU A 10 -42.15 41.56 18.62
C LEU A 10 -42.23 40.06 18.49
N THR A 11 -43.36 39.51 18.06
CA THR A 11 -43.52 38.06 17.79
C THR A 11 -42.67 37.62 16.61
N ALA A 12 -42.56 38.44 15.54
CA ALA A 12 -41.69 38.15 14.41
C ALA A 12 -40.21 38.17 14.79
N LEU A 13 -39.77 39.12 15.63
CA LEU A 13 -38.40 39.18 16.14
C LEU A 13 -38.05 37.98 17.03
N VAL A 14 -38.96 37.56 17.91
CA VAL A 14 -38.79 36.38 18.77
C VAL A 14 -38.72 35.11 17.91
N ALA A 15 -39.62 34.98 16.92
CA ALA A 15 -39.56 33.83 15.99
C ALA A 15 -38.25 33.79 15.20
N LEU A 16 -37.80 34.94 14.70
CA LEU A 16 -36.50 35.02 14.00
C LEU A 16 -35.33 34.64 14.90
N PHE A 17 -35.32 35.10 16.15
CA PHE A 17 -34.29 34.75 17.13
C PHE A 17 -34.29 33.25 17.46
N VAL A 18 -35.44 32.62 17.62
CA VAL A 18 -35.59 31.19 17.86
C VAL A 18 -35.08 30.38 16.66
N LEU A 19 -35.44 30.77 15.43
CA LEU A 19 -35.00 30.12 14.22
C LEU A 19 -33.47 30.27 14.01
N ALA A 20 -32.95 31.48 14.24
CA ALA A 20 -31.50 31.72 14.13
C ALA A 20 -30.71 30.90 15.18
N GLY A 21 -31.18 30.87 16.42
CA GLY A 21 -30.58 30.05 17.47
C GLY A 21 -30.62 28.56 17.16
N MET A 22 -31.77 28.07 16.63
CA MET A 22 -31.89 26.68 16.18
C MET A 22 -30.86 26.35 15.07
N ALA A 23 -30.74 27.22 14.06
CA ALA A 23 -29.79 27.02 12.97
C ALA A 23 -28.33 26.97 13.48
N VAL A 24 -27.96 27.87 14.39
CA VAL A 24 -26.65 27.90 15.03
C VAL A 24 -26.39 26.60 15.83
N CYS A 25 -27.34 26.18 16.67
CA CYS A 25 -27.21 24.92 17.42
C CYS A 25 -27.07 23.69 16.52
N MET A 26 -27.88 23.62 15.46
CA MET A 26 -27.77 22.53 14.47
C MET A 26 -26.41 22.52 13.78
N LEU A 27 -25.90 23.68 13.37
CA LEU A 27 -24.60 23.82 12.74
C LEU A 27 -23.46 23.37 13.68
N LEU A 28 -23.45 23.88 14.92
CA LEU A 28 -22.42 23.54 15.89
C LEU A 28 -22.47 22.06 16.28
N ALA A 29 -23.66 21.53 16.58
CA ALA A 29 -23.82 20.11 16.92
C ALA A 29 -23.39 19.17 15.76
N SER A 30 -23.82 19.53 14.55
CA SER A 30 -23.48 18.73 13.36
C SER A 30 -21.98 18.75 13.06
N GLN A 31 -21.32 19.90 13.17
CA GLN A 31 -19.87 20.02 12.98
C GLN A 31 -19.08 19.27 14.06
N TYR A 32 -19.50 19.38 15.31
CA TYR A 32 -18.87 18.67 16.42
C TYR A 32 -18.99 17.16 16.25
N ALA A 33 -20.20 16.65 15.98
CA ALA A 33 -20.45 15.23 15.79
C ALA A 33 -19.67 14.68 14.60
N GLN A 34 -19.63 15.41 13.48
CA GLN A 34 -18.85 15.00 12.31
C GLN A 34 -17.35 14.94 12.59
N ARG A 35 -16.79 15.96 13.28
CA ARG A 35 -15.37 15.99 13.63
C ARG A 35 -15.00 14.80 14.54
N ARG A 36 -15.85 14.55 15.55
CA ARG A 36 -15.65 13.44 16.48
C ARG A 36 -15.72 12.09 15.78
N ALA A 37 -16.74 11.86 14.94
CA ALA A 37 -16.88 10.63 14.18
C ALA A 37 -15.68 10.39 13.25
N LEU A 38 -15.21 11.42 12.50
CA LEU A 38 -14.03 11.31 11.66
C LEU A 38 -12.76 11.00 12.46
N HIS A 39 -12.62 11.57 13.66
CA HIS A 39 -11.47 11.26 14.52
C HIS A 39 -11.53 9.81 15.03
N ASP A 40 -12.69 9.35 15.50
CA ASP A 40 -12.87 7.99 15.99
C ASP A 40 -12.66 6.96 14.87
N GLU A 41 -13.17 7.22 13.66
CA GLU A 41 -12.92 6.41 12.46
C GLU A 41 -11.43 6.41 12.07
N SER A 42 -10.76 7.56 12.11
CA SER A 42 -9.33 7.65 11.75
C SER A 42 -8.47 6.76 12.64
N GLN A 43 -8.81 6.64 13.93
CA GLN A 43 -8.14 5.72 14.86
C GLN A 43 -8.38 4.25 14.48
N GLY A 44 -9.58 3.91 14.01
CA GLY A 44 -9.92 2.59 13.49
C GLY A 44 -9.10 2.24 12.26
N VAL A 45 -9.10 3.14 11.29
CA VAL A 45 -8.34 3.02 10.02
C VAL A 45 -6.84 2.85 10.28
N ARG A 46 -6.27 3.62 11.20
CA ARG A 46 -4.85 3.51 11.61
C ARG A 46 -4.53 2.12 12.17
N ARG A 47 -5.33 1.62 13.11
CA ARG A 47 -5.12 0.26 13.68
C ARG A 47 -5.20 -0.83 12.61
N GLN A 48 -6.17 -0.72 11.72
CA GLN A 48 -6.37 -1.67 10.63
C GLN A 48 -5.18 -1.65 9.65
N LEU A 49 -4.68 -0.46 9.28
CA LEU A 49 -3.52 -0.34 8.40
C LEU A 49 -2.25 -0.93 9.02
N THR A 50 -2.07 -0.77 10.34
CA THR A 50 -0.96 -1.42 11.07
C THR A 50 -1.02 -2.95 10.94
N LEU A 51 -2.21 -3.56 11.02
CA LEU A 51 -2.36 -5.01 10.84
C LEU A 51 -2.01 -5.44 9.40
N TYR A 52 -2.42 -4.67 8.39
CA TYR A 52 -2.01 -4.93 7.00
C TYR A 52 -0.49 -4.83 6.80
N GLY A 53 0.15 -3.85 7.44
CA GLY A 53 1.62 -3.72 7.44
C GLY A 53 2.30 -4.94 8.05
N GLN A 54 1.87 -5.38 9.21
CA GLN A 54 2.39 -6.58 9.87
C GLN A 54 2.20 -7.84 9.03
N ALA A 55 1.05 -8.01 8.38
CA ALA A 55 0.80 -9.14 7.50
C ALA A 55 1.75 -9.15 6.28
N LEU A 56 2.01 -7.98 5.68
CA LEU A 56 2.97 -7.84 4.59
C LEU A 56 4.39 -8.16 5.04
N GLU A 57 4.82 -7.63 6.19
CA GLU A 57 6.15 -7.92 6.76
C GLU A 57 6.32 -9.40 7.06
N GLN A 58 5.36 -10.04 7.74
CA GLN A 58 5.39 -11.47 8.02
C GLN A 58 5.45 -12.33 6.76
N ARG A 59 4.76 -11.91 5.69
CA ARG A 59 4.80 -12.62 4.41
C ARG A 59 6.19 -12.57 3.79
N ILE A 60 6.88 -11.44 3.86
CA ILE A 60 8.25 -11.27 3.35
C ILE A 60 9.25 -12.00 4.25
N ASP A 61 9.13 -11.84 5.56
CA ASP A 61 10.07 -12.41 6.54
C ASP A 61 10.12 -13.94 6.51
N ARG A 62 9.00 -14.57 6.20
CA ARG A 62 8.94 -16.04 6.00
C ARG A 62 9.99 -16.56 5.01
N PHE A 63 10.35 -15.74 4.02
CA PHE A 63 11.28 -16.14 2.96
C PHE A 63 12.67 -15.52 3.11
N ARG A 64 12.89 -14.65 4.09
CA ARG A 64 14.15 -13.90 4.25
C ARG A 64 15.34 -14.81 4.45
N THR A 65 15.20 -15.84 5.25
CA THR A 65 16.30 -16.76 5.60
C THR A 65 16.64 -17.76 4.50
N LEU A 66 15.75 -18.01 3.54
CA LEU A 66 16.00 -19.04 2.53
C LEU A 66 17.19 -18.72 1.63
N PRO A 67 17.36 -17.52 1.07
CA PRO A 67 18.58 -17.19 0.31
C PRO A 67 19.84 -17.26 1.18
N GLU A 68 19.76 -16.92 2.47
CA GLU A 68 20.89 -16.97 3.40
C GLU A 68 21.35 -18.42 3.62
N VAL A 69 20.42 -19.35 3.84
CA VAL A 69 20.72 -20.77 3.99
C VAL A 69 21.27 -21.36 2.68
N LEU A 70 20.67 -21.03 1.55
CA LEU A 70 21.16 -21.49 0.24
C LEU A 70 22.54 -20.93 -0.11
N ALA A 71 22.88 -19.73 0.35
CA ALA A 71 24.21 -19.15 0.15
C ALA A 71 25.33 -19.91 0.87
N LEU A 72 25.01 -20.74 1.87
CA LEU A 72 25.96 -21.61 2.58
C LEU A 72 26.16 -22.96 1.88
N ASP A 73 25.37 -23.27 0.86
CA ASP A 73 25.42 -24.54 0.19
C ASP A 73 26.73 -24.73 -0.63
N ALA A 74 27.47 -25.79 -0.33
CA ALA A 74 28.77 -26.05 -0.95
C ALA A 74 28.67 -26.27 -2.47
N GLN A 75 27.60 -26.92 -2.96
CA GLN A 75 27.41 -27.17 -4.38
C GLN A 75 27.11 -25.90 -5.17
N LEU A 76 26.30 -24.98 -4.59
CA LEU A 76 26.04 -23.68 -5.20
C LEU A 76 27.28 -22.79 -5.21
N ARG A 77 28.11 -22.87 -4.16
CA ARG A 77 29.37 -22.15 -4.07
C ARG A 77 30.40 -22.69 -5.12
N ASP A 78 30.58 -24.00 -5.18
CA ASP A 78 31.49 -24.65 -6.12
C ASP A 78 31.13 -24.31 -7.56
N ALA A 79 29.85 -24.35 -7.90
CA ALA A 79 29.34 -24.01 -9.23
C ALA A 79 29.68 -22.58 -9.73
N LEU A 80 30.04 -21.68 -8.83
CA LEU A 80 30.40 -20.29 -9.16
C LEU A 80 31.93 -20.13 -9.38
N THR A 81 32.75 -21.19 -9.18
CA THR A 81 34.19 -21.12 -9.25
C THR A 81 34.77 -21.60 -10.60
N HIS A 82 33.99 -22.27 -11.42
CA HIS A 82 34.45 -22.85 -12.72
C HIS A 82 33.34 -22.85 -13.79
N PRO A 83 33.69 -23.00 -15.07
CA PRO A 83 32.69 -23.18 -16.12
C PRO A 83 31.92 -24.50 -15.94
N LEU A 84 30.59 -24.45 -15.98
CA LEU A 84 29.73 -25.59 -15.75
C LEU A 84 29.53 -26.44 -16.99
N THR A 85 29.54 -27.76 -16.82
CA THR A 85 29.07 -28.72 -17.81
C THR A 85 27.54 -28.74 -17.86
N PRO A 86 26.90 -29.18 -18.95
CA PRO A 86 25.43 -29.33 -19.01
C PRO A 86 24.84 -30.20 -17.88
N ALA A 87 25.57 -31.28 -17.50
CA ALA A 87 25.13 -32.16 -16.41
C ALA A 87 25.11 -31.46 -15.03
N GLU A 88 26.09 -30.59 -14.78
CA GLU A 88 26.14 -29.77 -13.54
C GLU A 88 25.02 -28.74 -13.51
N VAL A 89 24.76 -28.05 -14.63
CA VAL A 89 23.62 -27.12 -14.74
C VAL A 89 22.32 -27.86 -14.46
N ASP A 90 22.11 -29.04 -15.01
CA ASP A 90 20.91 -29.85 -14.76
C ASP A 90 20.79 -30.28 -13.28
N ALA A 91 21.92 -30.63 -12.65
CA ALA A 91 21.92 -30.98 -11.23
C ALA A 91 21.54 -29.77 -10.33
N LEU A 92 22.11 -28.58 -10.64
CA LEU A 92 21.77 -27.33 -9.94
C LEU A 92 20.32 -26.94 -10.12
N ASN A 93 19.81 -27.04 -11.36
CA ASN A 93 18.40 -26.74 -11.66
C ASN A 93 17.45 -27.62 -10.84
N ARG A 94 17.69 -28.95 -10.79
CA ARG A 94 16.92 -29.89 -9.98
C ARG A 94 17.01 -29.58 -8.48
N LYS A 95 18.18 -29.19 -8.00
CA LYS A 95 18.37 -28.81 -6.60
C LYS A 95 17.56 -27.57 -6.25
N LEU A 96 17.62 -26.52 -7.08
CA LEU A 96 16.84 -25.31 -6.88
C LEU A 96 15.33 -25.57 -7.02
N GLU A 97 14.91 -26.44 -7.95
CA GLU A 97 13.51 -26.87 -8.11
C GLU A 97 12.99 -27.57 -6.84
N GLN A 98 13.78 -28.48 -6.25
CA GLN A 98 13.43 -29.15 -4.99
C GLN A 98 13.36 -28.18 -3.82
N ALA A 99 14.33 -27.27 -3.69
CA ALA A 99 14.32 -26.23 -2.65
C ALA A 99 13.14 -25.27 -2.80
N ASN A 100 12.78 -24.91 -4.03
CA ASN A 100 11.63 -24.08 -4.33
C ASN A 100 10.32 -24.78 -3.98
N GLY A 101 10.15 -26.04 -4.33
CA GLY A 101 8.97 -26.84 -3.98
C GLY A 101 8.77 -26.95 -2.46
N ALA A 102 9.84 -27.14 -1.71
CA ALA A 102 9.79 -27.20 -0.24
C ALA A 102 9.44 -25.84 0.41
N SER A 103 9.88 -24.73 -0.17
CA SER A 103 9.66 -23.38 0.37
C SER A 103 8.35 -22.73 -0.07
N HIS A 104 7.74 -23.25 -1.15
CA HIS A 104 6.57 -22.64 -1.80
C HIS A 104 6.83 -21.20 -2.25
N SER A 105 8.08 -20.88 -2.65
CA SER A 105 8.42 -19.63 -3.31
C SER A 105 8.05 -19.66 -4.79
N SER A 106 8.12 -18.52 -5.48
CA SER A 106 7.83 -18.51 -6.91
C SER A 106 9.00 -19.06 -7.72
N THR A 107 10.21 -18.53 -7.47
CA THR A 107 11.40 -18.92 -8.25
C THR A 107 12.67 -18.72 -7.43
N LEU A 108 13.60 -19.66 -7.50
CA LEU A 108 14.98 -19.56 -7.03
C LEU A 108 15.92 -19.47 -8.24
N THR A 109 16.90 -18.57 -8.18
CA THR A 109 17.85 -18.35 -9.28
C THR A 109 19.26 -18.19 -8.73
N LEU A 110 20.23 -18.94 -9.27
CA LEU A 110 21.66 -18.80 -9.01
C LEU A 110 22.25 -17.88 -10.06
N ILE A 111 22.91 -16.80 -9.64
CA ILE A 111 23.40 -15.73 -10.51
C ILE A 111 24.89 -15.54 -10.26
N ASN A 112 25.70 -15.47 -11.33
CA ASN A 112 27.14 -15.26 -11.25
C ASN A 112 27.51 -13.78 -11.05
N LEU A 113 28.81 -13.47 -10.91
CA LEU A 113 29.33 -12.10 -10.73
C LEU A 113 28.94 -11.13 -11.87
N GLN A 114 28.73 -11.65 -13.08
CA GLN A 114 28.35 -10.86 -14.24
C GLN A 114 26.83 -10.56 -14.26
N GLY A 115 26.08 -11.04 -13.27
CA GLY A 115 24.63 -10.87 -13.21
C GLY A 115 23.83 -11.84 -14.08
N ARG A 116 24.49 -12.87 -14.65
CA ARG A 116 23.84 -13.89 -15.48
C ARG A 116 23.35 -15.06 -14.64
N ALA A 117 22.11 -15.47 -14.84
CA ALA A 117 21.54 -16.66 -14.23
C ALA A 117 22.15 -17.92 -14.80
N ILE A 118 22.82 -18.72 -13.96
CA ILE A 118 23.49 -19.98 -14.38
C ILE A 118 22.64 -21.21 -14.07
N ALA A 119 21.69 -21.10 -13.13
CA ALA A 119 20.69 -22.12 -12.83
C ALA A 119 19.43 -21.51 -12.25
N ALA A 120 18.28 -22.17 -12.41
CA ALA A 120 17.01 -21.69 -11.87
C ALA A 120 16.03 -22.83 -11.58
N SER A 121 15.15 -22.63 -10.58
CA SER A 121 14.12 -23.60 -10.23
C SER A 121 13.03 -23.77 -11.31
N ASN A 122 12.82 -22.74 -12.15
CA ASN A 122 11.84 -22.74 -13.24
C ASN A 122 12.44 -23.16 -14.60
N TRP A 123 13.53 -23.91 -14.58
CA TRP A 123 14.26 -24.29 -15.78
C TRP A 123 13.46 -25.12 -16.80
N ARG A 124 12.38 -25.77 -16.38
CA ARG A 124 11.47 -26.52 -17.26
C ARG A 124 10.41 -25.64 -17.93
N ASP A 125 10.24 -24.41 -17.45
CA ASP A 125 9.24 -23.50 -17.99
C ASP A 125 9.71 -22.85 -19.29
N THR A 126 8.79 -22.32 -20.05
CA THR A 126 9.10 -21.52 -21.23
C THR A 126 8.24 -20.24 -21.20
N PRO A 127 8.86 -19.07 -21.00
CA PRO A 127 10.29 -18.82 -20.74
C PRO A 127 10.75 -19.19 -19.32
N ASN A 128 12.08 -19.37 -19.13
CA ASN A 128 12.70 -19.63 -17.83
C ASN A 128 13.87 -18.67 -17.57
N ASN A 129 14.42 -18.68 -16.35
CA ASN A 129 15.44 -17.73 -15.93
C ASN A 129 16.87 -18.12 -16.36
N VAL A 130 17.14 -19.36 -16.78
CA VAL A 130 18.50 -19.81 -17.08
C VAL A 130 19.06 -19.07 -18.30
N GLY A 131 20.23 -18.48 -18.14
CA GLY A 131 20.91 -17.72 -19.20
C GLY A 131 20.52 -16.24 -19.26
N GLU A 132 19.49 -15.82 -18.55
CA GLU A 132 19.03 -14.44 -18.50
C GLU A 132 20.01 -13.50 -17.77
N ASP A 133 20.03 -12.24 -18.19
CA ASP A 133 20.89 -11.20 -17.64
C ASP A 133 20.10 -10.26 -16.71
N TYR A 134 20.50 -10.24 -15.44
CA TYR A 134 19.89 -9.45 -14.39
C TYR A 134 20.86 -8.42 -13.77
N HIS A 135 22.04 -8.18 -14.38
CA HIS A 135 23.07 -7.30 -13.81
C HIS A 135 22.58 -5.90 -13.43
N PHE A 136 21.60 -5.37 -14.19
CA PHE A 136 21.03 -4.02 -13.96
C PHE A 136 19.97 -3.98 -12.86
N ARG A 137 19.54 -5.13 -12.34
CA ARG A 137 18.50 -5.20 -11.31
C ARG A 137 19.06 -4.80 -9.94
N PRO A 138 18.34 -3.93 -9.18
CA PRO A 138 18.81 -3.46 -7.88
C PRO A 138 19.15 -4.59 -6.91
N TYR A 139 18.35 -5.65 -6.83
CA TYR A 139 18.62 -6.77 -5.92
C TYR A 139 19.94 -7.50 -6.25
N VAL A 140 20.35 -7.54 -7.52
CA VAL A 140 21.63 -8.13 -7.93
C VAL A 140 22.78 -7.21 -7.53
N GLN A 141 22.69 -5.93 -7.91
CA GLN A 141 23.73 -4.93 -7.59
C GLN A 141 23.95 -4.79 -6.08
N GLN A 142 22.86 -4.71 -5.30
CA GLN A 142 22.93 -4.63 -3.84
C GLN A 142 23.57 -5.88 -3.23
N ALA A 143 23.18 -7.08 -3.65
CA ALA A 143 23.76 -8.31 -3.13
C ALA A 143 25.26 -8.40 -3.43
N LEU A 144 25.68 -8.09 -4.64
CA LEU A 144 27.10 -8.10 -5.01
C LEU A 144 27.92 -7.06 -4.23
N ALA A 145 27.35 -5.87 -3.97
CA ALA A 145 28.06 -4.80 -3.29
C ALA A 145 28.01 -4.91 -1.76
N GLN A 146 26.86 -5.30 -1.18
CA GLN A 146 26.57 -5.22 0.25
C GLN A 146 26.30 -6.57 0.91
N GLY A 147 26.24 -7.66 0.13
CA GLY A 147 25.96 -9.01 0.61
C GLY A 147 24.48 -9.40 0.56
N HIS A 148 23.57 -8.47 0.59
CA HIS A 148 22.11 -8.69 0.52
C HIS A 148 21.47 -7.69 -0.42
N GLY A 149 20.41 -8.11 -1.10
CA GLY A 149 19.63 -7.24 -1.97
C GLY A 149 18.14 -7.50 -1.88
N ARG A 150 17.36 -6.46 -2.16
CA ARG A 150 15.90 -6.53 -2.21
C ARG A 150 15.35 -5.59 -3.27
N PHE A 151 14.25 -5.98 -3.87
CA PHE A 151 13.63 -5.22 -4.93
C PHE A 151 12.21 -5.71 -5.18
N TYR A 152 11.26 -4.81 -5.40
CA TYR A 152 9.98 -5.16 -5.97
C TYR A 152 9.95 -4.73 -7.44
N GLY A 153 9.46 -5.60 -8.31
CA GLY A 153 9.30 -5.25 -9.72
C GLY A 153 8.70 -6.37 -10.53
N ILE A 154 8.46 -6.08 -11.79
CA ILE A 154 7.96 -7.07 -12.75
C ILE A 154 9.10 -7.96 -13.17
N GLY A 155 8.88 -9.29 -13.08
CA GLY A 155 9.82 -10.31 -13.54
C GLY A 155 9.98 -10.23 -15.06
N LEU A 156 11.22 -10.12 -15.53
CA LEU A 156 11.51 -9.99 -16.97
C LEU A 156 11.10 -11.22 -17.77
N THR A 157 11.28 -12.37 -17.18
CA THR A 157 11.05 -13.66 -17.81
C THR A 157 9.57 -14.03 -17.81
N THR A 158 8.91 -13.90 -16.65
CA THR A 158 7.52 -14.38 -16.49
C THR A 158 6.48 -13.27 -16.67
N GLY A 159 6.87 -11.99 -16.70
CA GLY A 159 5.94 -10.84 -16.69
C GLY A 159 5.18 -10.65 -15.38
N GLU A 160 5.36 -11.53 -14.39
CA GLU A 160 4.69 -11.45 -13.11
C GLU A 160 5.45 -10.56 -12.14
N ALA A 161 4.73 -9.67 -11.47
CA ALA A 161 5.31 -8.86 -10.40
C ALA A 161 5.63 -9.71 -9.17
N GLY A 162 6.74 -9.38 -8.50
CA GLY A 162 7.16 -10.05 -7.28
C GLY A 162 8.15 -9.26 -6.47
N TYR A 163 8.35 -9.70 -5.24
CA TYR A 163 9.40 -9.19 -4.37
C TYR A 163 10.62 -10.12 -4.44
N PHE A 164 11.77 -9.54 -4.74
CA PHE A 164 13.03 -10.25 -4.89
C PHE A 164 13.88 -10.04 -3.66
N LEU A 165 14.36 -11.11 -3.06
CA LEU A 165 15.39 -11.13 -2.02
C LEU A 165 16.60 -11.86 -2.56
N SER A 166 17.80 -11.40 -2.24
CA SER A 166 19.04 -12.03 -2.67
C SER A 166 20.11 -11.98 -1.60
N THR A 167 20.98 -12.98 -1.61
CA THR A 167 22.14 -13.08 -0.72
C THR A 167 23.36 -13.48 -1.53
N ALA A 168 24.46 -12.77 -1.29
CA ALA A 168 25.75 -13.08 -1.92
C ALA A 168 26.29 -14.42 -1.42
N ILE A 169 26.81 -15.22 -2.34
CA ILE A 169 27.57 -16.43 -2.05
C ILE A 169 29.05 -16.06 -2.00
N ARG A 170 29.69 -16.40 -0.89
CA ARG A 170 31.09 -16.06 -0.64
C ARG A 170 31.98 -17.31 -0.70
N GLY A 171 33.20 -17.14 -1.21
CA GLY A 171 34.25 -18.11 -1.12
C GLY A 171 34.86 -18.20 0.28
N ASP A 172 35.77 -19.17 0.46
CA ASP A 172 36.43 -19.39 1.77
C ASP A 172 37.34 -18.23 2.17
N ASP A 173 37.80 -17.44 1.21
CA ASP A 173 38.55 -16.20 1.41
C ASP A 173 37.67 -14.96 1.65
N GLY A 174 36.34 -15.15 1.70
CA GLY A 174 35.37 -14.09 1.92
C GLY A 174 34.98 -13.26 0.70
N GLN A 175 35.61 -13.49 -0.47
CA GLN A 175 35.26 -12.81 -1.71
C GLN A 175 33.85 -13.25 -2.20
N THR A 176 33.14 -12.35 -2.84
CA THR A 176 31.85 -12.67 -3.44
C THR A 176 32.05 -13.43 -4.73
N LEU A 177 31.42 -14.60 -4.90
CA LEU A 177 31.47 -15.44 -6.10
C LEU A 177 30.26 -15.26 -7.00
N GLY A 178 29.13 -14.85 -6.44
CA GLY A 178 27.86 -14.67 -7.08
C GLY A 178 26.76 -14.48 -6.03
N LEU A 179 25.54 -14.80 -6.38
CA LEU A 179 24.41 -14.66 -5.46
C LEU A 179 23.32 -15.69 -5.75
N VAL A 180 22.50 -15.97 -4.74
CA VAL A 180 21.23 -16.65 -4.92
C VAL A 180 20.09 -15.65 -4.68
N ALA A 181 19.10 -15.67 -5.56
CA ALA A 181 17.92 -14.83 -5.49
C ALA A 181 16.63 -15.67 -5.40
N ILE A 182 15.67 -15.18 -4.62
CA ILE A 182 14.32 -15.72 -4.52
C ILE A 182 13.32 -14.68 -4.99
N LYS A 183 12.32 -15.09 -5.77
CA LYS A 183 11.13 -14.30 -6.09
C LYS A 183 9.96 -14.75 -5.24
N ILE A 184 9.27 -13.81 -4.62
CA ILE A 184 8.09 -14.03 -3.79
C ILE A 184 6.90 -13.36 -4.47
N LEU A 185 5.83 -14.10 -4.70
CA LEU A 185 4.58 -13.53 -5.19
C LEU A 185 3.75 -13.00 -4.00
N LEU A 186 3.24 -11.79 -4.15
CA LEU A 186 2.37 -11.15 -3.16
C LEU A 186 0.88 -11.22 -3.56
N THR A 187 0.54 -12.02 -4.57
CA THR A 187 -0.82 -12.18 -5.10
C THR A 187 -1.82 -12.74 -4.09
N GLU A 188 -1.36 -13.61 -3.17
CA GLU A 188 -2.25 -14.11 -2.10
C GLU A 188 -2.61 -13.01 -1.11
N LEU A 189 -1.63 -12.17 -0.74
CA LEU A 189 -1.87 -11.01 0.12
C LEU A 189 -2.87 -10.03 -0.53
N GLU A 190 -2.72 -9.76 -1.83
CA GLU A 190 -3.69 -8.94 -2.56
C GLU A 190 -5.07 -9.58 -2.59
N ARG A 191 -5.17 -10.91 -2.69
CA ARG A 191 -6.43 -11.63 -2.61
C ARG A 191 -7.09 -11.51 -1.24
N GLU A 192 -6.32 -11.57 -0.16
CA GLU A 192 -6.80 -11.31 1.19
C GLU A 192 -7.28 -9.86 1.34
N TRP A 193 -6.53 -8.89 0.81
CA TRP A 193 -6.92 -7.48 0.82
C TRP A 193 -8.22 -7.19 0.03
N ARG A 194 -8.49 -7.95 -1.04
CA ARG A 194 -9.74 -7.84 -1.81
C ARG A 194 -10.99 -8.21 -1.02
N GLN A 195 -10.86 -8.96 0.07
CA GLN A 195 -11.99 -9.30 0.95
C GLN A 195 -12.39 -8.13 1.86
N SER A 196 -11.53 -7.12 1.99
CA SER A 196 -11.86 -5.90 2.73
C SER A 196 -12.87 -5.04 1.94
N PRO A 197 -13.83 -4.39 2.62
CA PRO A 197 -14.66 -3.37 2.00
C PRO A 197 -13.83 -2.12 1.60
N ASP A 198 -12.69 -1.93 2.23
CA ASP A 198 -11.78 -0.80 2.03
C ASP A 198 -10.83 -1.02 0.87
N VAL A 199 -10.25 0.07 0.36
CA VAL A 199 -9.17 -0.02 -0.61
C VAL A 199 -7.84 0.03 0.13
N VAL A 200 -7.06 -1.05 0.02
CA VAL A 200 -5.72 -1.19 0.59
C VAL A 200 -4.70 -1.12 -0.54
N LEU A 201 -3.69 -0.26 -0.36
CA LEU A 201 -2.64 -0.05 -1.36
C LEU A 201 -1.27 -0.06 -0.69
N ALA A 202 -0.24 -0.45 -1.46
CA ALA A 202 1.15 -0.18 -1.10
C ALA A 202 1.83 0.56 -2.25
N SER A 203 2.57 1.63 -1.92
CA SER A 203 3.37 2.39 -2.88
C SER A 203 4.86 2.33 -2.54
N ASP A 204 5.69 2.48 -3.56
CA ASP A 204 7.14 2.60 -3.41
C ASP A 204 7.58 4.04 -3.09
N ALA A 205 8.89 4.25 -2.96
CA ALA A 205 9.49 5.56 -2.69
C ALA A 205 9.23 6.61 -3.79
N HIS A 206 8.89 6.18 -5.01
CA HIS A 206 8.53 7.05 -6.12
C HIS A 206 7.02 7.34 -6.18
N GLY A 207 6.24 6.79 -5.24
CA GLY A 207 4.79 6.93 -5.20
C GLY A 207 4.04 6.08 -6.24
N VAL A 208 4.68 5.04 -6.77
CA VAL A 208 4.01 4.06 -7.64
C VAL A 208 3.27 3.05 -6.78
N VAL A 209 1.96 2.94 -6.95
CA VAL A 209 1.15 1.90 -6.30
C VAL A 209 1.49 0.55 -6.93
N PHE A 210 2.16 -0.32 -6.21
CA PHE A 210 2.61 -1.61 -6.73
C PHE A 210 1.80 -2.81 -6.22
N LEU A 211 1.13 -2.69 -5.06
CA LEU A 211 0.12 -3.63 -4.58
C LEU A 211 -1.20 -2.90 -4.37
N ALA A 212 -2.29 -3.56 -4.71
CA ALA A 212 -3.62 -2.99 -4.56
C ALA A 212 -4.68 -4.07 -4.33
N SER A 213 -5.62 -3.82 -3.39
CA SER A 213 -6.79 -4.65 -3.22
C SER A 213 -7.76 -4.61 -4.41
N ARG A 214 -7.61 -3.62 -5.29
CA ARG A 214 -8.37 -3.46 -6.54
C ARG A 214 -7.41 -3.25 -7.70
N ASP A 215 -7.53 -4.05 -8.75
CA ASP A 215 -6.58 -4.05 -9.89
C ASP A 215 -6.51 -2.69 -10.62
N ALA A 216 -7.61 -1.95 -10.70
CA ALA A 216 -7.65 -0.63 -11.33
C ALA A 216 -6.78 0.44 -10.64
N TRP A 217 -6.31 0.16 -9.40
CA TRP A 217 -5.46 1.04 -8.61
C TRP A 217 -3.99 0.68 -8.70
N ARG A 218 -3.67 -0.51 -9.21
CA ARG A 218 -2.28 -0.95 -9.38
C ARG A 218 -1.60 -0.18 -10.51
N TYR A 219 -0.32 0.14 -10.30
CA TYR A 219 0.53 0.93 -11.21
C TYR A 219 0.03 2.37 -11.44
N ARG A 220 -0.79 2.89 -10.52
CA ARG A 220 -1.13 4.31 -10.48
C ARG A 220 -0.08 5.11 -9.71
N LEU A 221 0.05 6.38 -10.06
CA LEU A 221 0.97 7.33 -9.43
C LEU A 221 0.22 8.18 -8.40
N LEU A 222 0.72 8.20 -7.16
CA LEU A 222 0.21 9.10 -6.11
C LEU A 222 0.55 10.56 -6.38
N ALA A 223 1.69 10.78 -7.05
CA ALA A 223 2.17 12.09 -7.51
C ALA A 223 2.89 11.94 -8.86
N PRO A 224 3.02 12.99 -9.67
CA PRO A 224 3.79 12.96 -10.90
C PRO A 224 5.25 12.55 -10.64
N LEU A 225 5.79 11.66 -11.47
CA LEU A 225 7.19 11.24 -11.39
C LEU A 225 8.13 12.40 -11.73
N THR A 226 9.18 12.58 -10.94
CA THR A 226 10.29 13.46 -11.32
C THR A 226 11.03 12.84 -12.51
N PRO A 227 11.76 13.67 -13.31
CA PRO A 227 12.59 13.14 -14.39
C PRO A 227 13.61 12.09 -13.93
N GLN A 228 14.21 12.29 -12.76
CA GLN A 228 15.14 11.36 -12.16
C GLN A 228 14.46 10.02 -11.79
N ALA A 229 13.30 10.07 -11.10
CA ALA A 229 12.54 8.87 -10.78
C ALA A 229 12.15 8.07 -12.02
N ARG A 230 11.74 8.75 -13.09
CA ARG A 230 11.44 8.10 -14.38
C ARG A 230 12.66 7.38 -14.94
N GLN A 231 13.81 8.03 -14.96
CA GLN A 231 15.06 7.44 -15.43
C GLN A 231 15.48 6.23 -14.60
N GLU A 232 15.34 6.29 -13.28
CA GLU A 232 15.64 5.16 -12.37
C GLU A 232 14.71 3.96 -12.63
N LEU A 233 13.40 4.19 -12.77
CA LEU A 233 12.42 3.15 -13.09
C LEU A 233 12.67 2.51 -14.45
N GLU A 234 13.08 3.29 -15.45
CA GLU A 234 13.45 2.80 -16.79
C GLU A 234 14.75 2.00 -16.76
N ALA A 235 15.81 2.50 -16.10
CA ALA A 235 17.10 1.83 -15.98
C ALA A 235 16.98 0.49 -15.26
N THR A 236 16.19 0.41 -14.20
CA THR A 236 15.92 -0.81 -13.45
C THR A 236 14.87 -1.71 -14.09
N ARG A 237 14.14 -1.22 -15.09
CA ARG A 237 12.98 -1.90 -15.71
C ARG A 237 11.95 -2.35 -14.68
N GLN A 238 11.73 -1.54 -13.61
CA GLN A 238 10.94 -1.95 -12.45
C GLN A 238 9.49 -2.27 -12.83
N TYR A 239 8.85 -1.42 -13.63
CA TYR A 239 7.46 -1.53 -14.05
C TYR A 239 7.32 -1.62 -15.59
N THR A 240 8.21 -2.35 -16.23
CA THR A 240 8.21 -2.50 -17.70
C THR A 240 6.83 -2.95 -18.20
N GLY A 241 6.34 -2.25 -19.23
CA GLY A 241 5.06 -2.57 -19.87
C GLY A 241 3.83 -2.07 -19.12
N GLN A 242 3.98 -1.38 -17.96
CA GLN A 242 2.84 -0.85 -17.23
C GLN A 242 2.62 0.63 -17.55
N PRO A 243 1.37 1.04 -17.82
CA PRO A 243 1.03 2.45 -17.98
C PRO A 243 0.98 3.11 -16.59
N LEU A 244 2.04 3.83 -16.22
CA LEU A 244 2.09 4.57 -14.97
C LEU A 244 1.25 5.85 -15.12
N THR A 245 -0.04 5.76 -14.78
CA THR A 245 -0.99 6.88 -14.91
C THR A 245 -1.31 7.49 -13.55
N PRO A 246 -1.56 8.80 -13.46
CA PRO A 246 -1.89 9.45 -12.20
C PRO A 246 -3.12 8.85 -11.54
N LEU A 247 -3.10 8.81 -10.22
CA LEU A 247 -4.26 8.50 -9.40
C LEU A 247 -5.04 9.81 -9.17
N GLY A 248 -6.28 9.86 -9.64
CA GLY A 248 -7.14 11.04 -9.54
C GLY A 248 -7.72 11.19 -8.13
N LEU A 249 -6.91 11.62 -7.17
CA LEU A 249 -7.31 11.88 -5.80
C LEU A 249 -7.33 13.36 -5.49
N GLN A 250 -8.44 13.83 -4.90
CA GLN A 250 -8.60 15.19 -4.42
C GLN A 250 -8.66 15.19 -2.90
N VAL A 251 -7.66 15.76 -2.26
CA VAL A 251 -7.63 15.97 -0.81
C VAL A 251 -8.52 17.16 -0.47
N GLU A 252 -9.55 16.95 0.35
CA GLU A 252 -10.47 18.00 0.81
C GLU A 252 -9.94 18.69 2.07
N ARG A 253 -9.49 17.91 3.06
CA ARG A 253 -8.93 18.43 4.30
C ARG A 253 -8.13 17.38 5.07
N ARG A 254 -7.27 17.84 5.95
CA ARG A 254 -6.59 17.01 6.94
C ARG A 254 -7.54 16.70 8.10
N VAL A 255 -7.55 15.44 8.55
CA VAL A 255 -8.33 14.98 9.72
C VAL A 255 -7.40 14.84 10.92
N ASP A 256 -6.35 14.01 10.77
CA ASP A 256 -5.31 13.74 11.76
C ASP A 256 -3.94 13.65 11.09
N GLU A 257 -2.90 13.33 11.87
CA GLU A 257 -1.59 13.02 11.35
C GLU A 257 -1.64 11.76 10.46
N GLY A 258 -1.21 11.89 9.22
CA GLY A 258 -1.25 10.82 8.22
C GLY A 258 -2.66 10.52 7.66
N THR A 259 -3.72 11.18 8.15
CA THR A 259 -5.10 10.95 7.68
C THR A 259 -5.69 12.21 7.05
N VAL A 260 -6.21 12.05 5.85
CA VAL A 260 -6.91 13.09 5.10
C VAL A 260 -8.30 12.62 4.69
N LEU A 261 -9.23 13.55 4.54
CA LEU A 261 -10.49 13.33 3.84
C LEU A 261 -10.24 13.62 2.36
N ALA A 262 -10.58 12.69 1.49
CA ALA A 262 -10.32 12.77 0.06
C ALA A 262 -11.50 12.24 -0.76
N ARG A 263 -11.50 12.54 -2.06
CA ARG A 263 -12.38 11.91 -3.06
C ARG A 263 -11.54 11.30 -4.16
N ALA A 264 -11.92 10.10 -4.56
CA ALA A 264 -11.31 9.42 -5.70
C ALA A 264 -12.16 9.66 -6.95
N GLN A 265 -11.53 10.20 -8.00
CA GLN A 265 -12.17 10.45 -9.30
C GLN A 265 -11.74 9.41 -10.33
N GLU A 266 -10.49 8.96 -10.25
CA GLU A 266 -9.93 8.00 -11.20
C GLU A 266 -8.89 7.09 -10.50
N PRO A 267 -9.21 5.79 -10.27
CA PRO A 267 -10.52 5.14 -10.45
C PRO A 267 -11.58 5.70 -9.49
N PRO A 268 -12.85 5.80 -9.94
CA PRO A 268 -13.90 6.43 -9.13
C PRO A 268 -14.28 5.57 -7.93
N LEU A 269 -14.44 6.23 -6.78
CA LEU A 269 -15.07 5.66 -5.60
C LEU A 269 -16.15 6.64 -5.10
N PRO A 270 -17.32 6.14 -4.71
CA PRO A 270 -18.41 7.00 -4.26
C PRO A 270 -18.12 7.60 -2.89
N GLY A 271 -18.56 8.84 -2.68
CA GLY A 271 -18.51 9.51 -1.38
C GLY A 271 -17.13 10.02 -0.95
N PRO A 272 -17.08 10.63 0.23
CA PRO A 272 -15.82 11.03 0.87
C PRO A 272 -15.13 9.81 1.49
N LEU A 273 -13.81 9.80 1.39
CA LEU A 273 -12.94 8.71 1.87
C LEU A 273 -12.01 9.26 2.95
N LEU A 274 -11.85 8.52 4.04
CA LEU A 274 -10.72 8.67 4.94
C LEU A 274 -9.53 7.92 4.34
N TRP A 275 -8.51 8.66 3.94
CA TRP A 275 -7.25 8.12 3.45
C TRP A 275 -6.20 8.26 4.54
N HIS A 276 -5.75 7.13 5.06
CA HIS A 276 -4.61 7.06 5.98
C HIS A 276 -3.40 6.49 5.28
N THR A 277 -2.24 7.09 5.55
CA THR A 277 -0.94 6.66 5.03
C THR A 277 0.01 6.37 6.19
N GLN A 278 0.68 5.23 6.13
CA GLN A 278 1.68 4.78 7.09
C GLN A 278 2.93 4.29 6.37
N GLU A 279 4.10 4.75 6.81
CA GLU A 279 5.37 4.25 6.30
C GLU A 279 5.67 2.85 6.86
N LEU A 280 6.14 1.95 6.00
CA LEU A 280 6.64 0.63 6.38
C LEU A 280 8.15 0.73 6.64
N ALA A 281 8.53 0.66 7.91
CA ALA A 281 9.90 0.93 8.35
C ALA A 281 10.94 0.11 7.57
N GLY A 282 12.03 0.79 7.19
CA GLY A 282 13.18 0.15 6.54
C GLY A 282 12.96 -0.34 5.11
N THR A 283 11.79 -0.13 4.48
CA THR A 283 11.51 -0.56 3.11
C THR A 283 11.47 0.59 2.10
N GLY A 284 11.20 1.80 2.55
CA GLY A 284 10.85 2.95 1.71
C GLY A 284 9.45 2.85 1.11
N TRP A 285 8.63 1.93 1.58
CA TRP A 285 7.26 1.75 1.14
C TRP A 285 6.28 2.48 2.03
N GLN A 286 5.14 2.85 1.45
CA GLN A 286 4.01 3.41 2.17
C GLN A 286 2.79 2.53 1.96
N LEU A 287 2.08 2.26 3.06
CA LEU A 287 0.79 1.61 3.03
C LEU A 287 -0.32 2.66 3.12
N HIS A 288 -1.40 2.43 2.39
CA HIS A 288 -2.55 3.32 2.34
C HIS A 288 -3.82 2.52 2.55
N LEU A 289 -4.72 3.08 3.36
CA LEU A 289 -6.07 2.57 3.53
C LEU A 289 -7.08 3.67 3.22
N LEU A 290 -8.01 3.39 2.32
CA LEU A 290 -9.10 4.27 1.96
C LEU A 290 -10.40 3.64 2.47
N HIS A 291 -11.00 4.29 3.46
CA HIS A 291 -12.22 3.88 4.14
C HIS A 291 -13.36 4.87 3.84
N HIS A 292 -14.58 4.38 3.61
CA HIS A 292 -15.73 5.25 3.40
C HIS A 292 -16.13 5.96 4.69
N ALA A 293 -16.21 7.30 4.64
CA ALA A 293 -16.56 8.14 5.80
C ALA A 293 -18.08 8.30 5.98
N ASP A 294 -18.86 7.24 5.76
CA ASP A 294 -20.32 7.28 5.76
C ASP A 294 -20.88 7.53 7.17
N SER A 295 -20.26 6.97 8.22
CA SER A 295 -20.69 7.15 9.60
C SER A 295 -20.55 8.61 10.04
N ALA A 296 -19.56 9.32 9.55
CA ALA A 296 -19.39 10.75 9.83
C ALA A 296 -20.51 11.61 9.21
N ILE A 297 -21.01 11.20 8.04
CA ILE A 297 -22.17 11.85 7.39
C ILE A 297 -23.44 11.58 8.19
N GLU A 298 -23.63 10.33 8.63
CA GLU A 298 -24.76 9.94 9.46
C GLU A 298 -24.74 10.65 10.81
N ALA A 299 -23.60 10.66 11.51
CA ALA A 299 -23.43 11.38 12.77
C ALA A 299 -23.79 12.87 12.66
N ARG A 300 -23.38 13.50 11.56
CA ARG A 300 -23.74 14.90 11.25
C ARG A 300 -25.25 15.09 11.13
N ARG A 301 -25.95 14.20 10.40
CA ARG A 301 -27.41 14.27 10.19
C ARG A 301 -28.18 14.07 11.51
N TRP A 302 -27.80 13.04 12.28
CA TRP A 302 -28.42 12.74 13.55
C TRP A 302 -28.22 13.87 14.57
N ALA A 303 -27.02 14.42 14.66
CA ALA A 303 -26.74 15.53 15.57
C ALA A 303 -27.52 16.81 15.21
N ALA A 304 -27.68 17.11 13.92
CA ALA A 304 -28.48 18.22 13.46
C ALA A 304 -29.96 18.05 13.85
N GLY A 305 -30.52 16.84 13.61
CA GLY A 305 -31.91 16.52 14.00
C GLY A 305 -32.16 16.60 15.51
N ALA A 306 -31.26 16.03 16.30
CA ALA A 306 -31.31 16.06 17.76
C ALA A 306 -31.25 17.50 18.32
N ALA A 307 -30.32 18.32 17.78
CA ALA A 307 -30.21 19.73 18.16
C ALA A 307 -31.47 20.54 17.84
N ALA A 308 -32.07 20.30 16.66
CA ALA A 308 -33.33 20.93 16.29
C ALA A 308 -34.47 20.53 17.24
N GLY A 309 -34.59 19.22 17.55
CA GLY A 309 -35.61 18.71 18.46
C GLY A 309 -35.47 19.28 19.88
N LEU A 310 -34.26 19.30 20.44
CA LEU A 310 -33.97 19.86 21.76
C LEU A 310 -34.28 21.37 21.81
N TRP A 311 -33.88 22.10 20.77
CA TRP A 311 -34.16 23.53 20.69
C TRP A 311 -35.68 23.85 20.63
N LEU A 312 -36.43 23.08 19.82
CA LEU A 312 -37.88 23.22 19.74
C LEU A 312 -38.53 22.86 21.08
N ALA A 313 -38.14 21.82 21.75
CA ALA A 313 -38.64 21.45 23.07
C ALA A 313 -38.38 22.56 24.10
N LEU A 314 -37.19 23.16 24.10
CA LEU A 314 -36.85 24.28 24.96
C LEU A 314 -37.68 25.51 24.65
N ALA A 315 -37.88 25.85 23.39
CA ALA A 315 -38.70 26.97 22.96
C ALA A 315 -40.18 26.81 23.39
N LEU A 316 -40.73 25.59 23.22
CA LEU A 316 -42.10 25.27 23.67
C LEU A 316 -42.23 25.32 25.19
N LEU A 317 -41.24 24.84 25.95
CA LEU A 317 -41.20 24.91 27.40
C LEU A 317 -41.23 26.37 27.88
N VAL A 318 -40.42 27.25 27.30
CA VAL A 318 -40.38 28.68 27.61
C VAL A 318 -41.71 29.36 27.28
N LEU A 319 -42.38 28.96 26.21
CA LEU A 319 -43.70 29.47 25.84
C LEU A 319 -44.81 28.99 26.80
N PHE A 320 -44.70 27.74 27.29
CA PHE A 320 -45.68 27.16 28.23
C PHE A 320 -45.59 27.75 29.64
N VAL A 321 -44.38 28.09 30.10
CA VAL A 321 -44.13 28.69 31.44
C VAL A 321 -44.49 30.19 31.50
N ARG A 322 -44.68 30.87 30.37
CA ARG A 322 -45.14 32.26 30.27
C ARG A 322 -46.64 32.39 30.20
#